data_d5629ecf5359458d7dd63592a43d3682
#
_entry.id   d5629ecf5359458d7dd63592a43d3682
#
_cell.length_a   1.000
_cell.length_b   1.000
_cell.length_c   1.000
_cell.angle_alpha   90.00
_cell.angle_beta   90.00
_cell.angle_gamma   90.00
#
_symmetry.space_group_name_H-M   'P 1'
#
loop_
_entity.id
_entity.type
_entity.pdbx_description
1 polymer ?
#
loop_
_entity_poly.entity_id
_entity_poly.type
_entity_poly.pdbx_seq_one_letter_code
_entity_poly.pdbx_strand_id
1 'polypeptide(L)'
;MNTETSNDTATSKQTSTNQEPANPSEKRPYAVVLYGATSFVGQITAHYLTEFLSNAKDKNGANVTWAIAGRDEEKLNELQSNLASKVDIIIADSNDAASLDKMTKQAQVIISTVGPYLKYGEPLIKSCANHGTDYVDLTGEAIFIKDMMDKYQDAAKQSGARIVNSCGFDSIPSDLGVYFTQQQAQEKLGSTCDVIHMRVKAAKGGLSGGTIASMATIFEEVGQDKSRRKQVANPYLLNDDKDAPNVRQDNVSKPEYDDEHKRWLAPFVMASINTRIVHRSN
;
A
#
# COMPACT_ATOMS: atom_id res chain seq x y z
N MET A 1 60.28 27.90 19.11
CA MET A 1 59.43 28.31 18.00
C MET A 1 58.33 27.27 17.92
N ASN A 2 57.20 27.57 18.55
CA ASN A 2 55.99 26.74 18.54
C ASN A 2 55.11 27.15 17.41
N THR A 3 54.64 26.24 16.59
CA THR A 3 53.54 26.45 15.63
C THR A 3 52.39 25.54 16.01
N GLU A 4 51.39 26.11 16.61
CA GLU A 4 50.06 25.49 16.83
C GLU A 4 49.30 25.46 15.50
N THR A 5 48.81 24.27 15.16
CA THR A 5 47.83 24.05 14.07
C THR A 5 46.47 23.83 14.71
N SER A 6 45.58 24.80 14.55
CA SER A 6 44.19 24.72 14.94
C SER A 6 43.38 23.86 13.95
N ASN A 7 42.76 22.81 14.48
CA ASN A 7 41.75 22.02 13.77
C ASN A 7 40.38 22.65 14.00
N ASP A 8 39.82 23.27 12.97
CA ASP A 8 38.41 23.66 12.93
C ASP A 8 37.54 22.47 12.50
N THR A 9 36.86 21.90 13.47
CA THR A 9 35.80 20.90 13.25
C THR A 9 34.47 21.63 13.06
N ALA A 10 34.03 21.76 11.82
CA ALA A 10 32.71 22.28 11.49
C ALA A 10 31.61 21.27 11.86
N THR A 11 30.94 21.51 12.98
CA THR A 11 29.77 20.74 13.42
C THR A 11 28.55 21.24 12.64
N SER A 12 28.09 20.47 11.66
CA SER A 12 26.83 20.69 10.97
C SER A 12 25.65 20.44 11.93
N LYS A 13 25.03 21.53 12.40
CA LYS A 13 23.76 21.47 13.13
C LYS A 13 22.65 21.02 12.16
N GLN A 14 22.21 19.79 12.30
CA GLN A 14 20.91 19.35 11.76
C GLN A 14 19.81 20.09 12.52
N THR A 15 19.16 21.02 11.85
CA THR A 15 17.92 21.65 12.31
C THR A 15 16.79 20.63 12.19
N SER A 16 16.48 19.96 13.30
CA SER A 16 15.23 19.23 13.44
C SER A 16 14.09 20.24 13.50
N THR A 17 13.34 20.37 12.41
CA THR A 17 12.06 21.07 12.43
C THR A 17 11.09 20.23 13.23
N ASN A 18 10.86 20.62 14.48
CA ASN A 18 9.74 20.11 15.29
C ASN A 18 8.44 20.52 14.59
N GLN A 19 7.86 19.62 13.81
CA GLN A 19 6.48 19.75 13.37
C GLN A 19 5.60 19.34 14.55
N GLU A 20 4.70 20.23 14.97
CA GLU A 20 3.68 19.91 15.96
C GLU A 20 2.84 18.73 15.45
N PRO A 21 2.52 17.74 16.31
CA PRO A 21 1.65 16.63 15.94
C PRO A 21 0.28 17.19 15.51
N ALA A 22 -0.25 16.64 14.43
CA ALA A 22 -1.55 17.05 13.89
C ALA A 22 -2.63 16.95 14.97
N ASN A 23 -3.37 18.03 15.16
CA ASN A 23 -4.47 18.09 16.10
C ASN A 23 -5.63 17.18 15.59
N PRO A 24 -6.00 16.10 16.30
CA PRO A 24 -7.08 15.18 15.87
C PRO A 24 -8.46 15.84 15.77
N SER A 25 -8.62 17.09 16.24
CA SER A 25 -9.88 17.81 16.26
C SER A 25 -10.14 18.67 15.01
N GLU A 26 -9.21 18.83 14.09
CA GLU A 26 -9.47 19.55 12.84
C GLU A 26 -10.37 18.72 11.92
N LYS A 27 -11.55 19.26 11.64
CA LYS A 27 -12.52 18.63 10.74
C LYS A 27 -11.98 18.62 9.31
N ARG A 28 -11.50 17.45 8.87
CA ARG A 28 -11.04 17.27 7.51
C ARG A 28 -12.22 17.29 6.53
N PRO A 29 -12.17 18.07 5.45
CA PRO A 29 -13.30 18.21 4.54
C PRO A 29 -13.66 16.91 3.80
N TYR A 30 -12.68 16.03 3.55
CA TYR A 30 -12.90 14.80 2.80
C TYR A 30 -12.74 13.56 3.65
N ALA A 31 -13.74 12.68 3.62
CA ALA A 31 -13.62 11.34 4.18
C ALA A 31 -12.63 10.49 3.37
N VAL A 32 -12.64 10.65 2.05
CA VAL A 32 -11.77 9.90 1.13
C VAL A 32 -11.20 10.83 0.06
N VAL A 33 -9.92 10.67 -0.27
CA VAL A 33 -9.30 11.24 -1.47
C VAL A 33 -8.70 10.11 -2.30
N LEU A 34 -9.09 10.01 -3.56
CA LEU A 34 -8.51 9.07 -4.53
C LEU A 34 -7.36 9.75 -5.26
N TYR A 35 -6.12 9.42 -4.87
CA TYR A 35 -4.91 9.93 -5.50
C TYR A 35 -4.44 9.04 -6.65
N GLY A 36 -4.14 9.64 -7.80
CA GLY A 36 -3.87 8.94 -9.05
C GLY A 36 -5.14 8.59 -9.83
N ALA A 37 -6.20 9.36 -9.62
CA ALA A 37 -7.53 9.12 -10.20
C ALA A 37 -7.53 8.99 -11.73
N THR A 38 -6.57 9.61 -12.43
CA THR A 38 -6.45 9.56 -13.90
C THR A 38 -5.72 8.31 -14.42
N SER A 39 -5.17 7.45 -13.53
CA SER A 39 -4.61 6.16 -13.93
C SER A 39 -5.71 5.18 -14.37
N PHE A 40 -5.35 4.10 -15.07
CA PHE A 40 -6.32 3.09 -15.50
C PHE A 40 -7.16 2.56 -14.32
N VAL A 41 -6.52 2.15 -13.23
CA VAL A 41 -7.23 1.67 -12.03
C VAL A 41 -7.93 2.83 -11.32
N GLY A 42 -7.30 4.01 -11.29
CA GLY A 42 -7.89 5.22 -10.69
C GLY A 42 -9.23 5.59 -11.30
N GLN A 43 -9.36 5.57 -12.63
CA GLN A 43 -10.61 5.85 -13.31
C GLN A 43 -11.73 4.86 -12.95
N ILE A 44 -11.40 3.55 -12.96
CA ILE A 44 -12.35 2.50 -12.54
C ILE A 44 -12.79 2.73 -11.09
N THR A 45 -11.84 3.04 -10.20
CA THR A 45 -12.13 3.30 -8.80
C THR A 45 -12.96 4.57 -8.62
N ALA A 46 -12.71 5.64 -9.40
CA ALA A 46 -13.48 6.87 -9.36
C ALA A 46 -14.95 6.65 -9.74
N HIS A 47 -15.20 5.90 -10.81
CA HIS A 47 -16.57 5.53 -11.20
C HIS A 47 -17.26 4.72 -10.11
N TYR A 48 -16.59 3.70 -9.57
CA TYR A 48 -17.14 2.89 -8.48
C TYR A 48 -17.45 3.74 -7.23
N LEU A 49 -16.53 4.59 -6.80
CA LEU A 49 -16.72 5.44 -5.62
C LEU A 49 -17.86 6.44 -5.83
N THR A 50 -18.02 7.00 -7.03
CA THR A 50 -19.12 7.91 -7.36
C THR A 50 -20.47 7.24 -7.14
N GLU A 51 -20.62 6.00 -7.59
CA GLU A 51 -21.85 5.23 -7.41
C GLU A 51 -22.02 4.78 -5.94
N PHE A 52 -20.98 4.20 -5.35
CA PHE A 52 -21.01 3.67 -4.00
C PHE A 52 -21.25 4.74 -2.94
N LEU A 53 -20.60 5.91 -3.06
CA LEU A 53 -20.69 7.00 -2.09
C LEU A 53 -21.90 7.94 -2.32
N SER A 54 -22.59 7.84 -3.45
CA SER A 54 -23.74 8.72 -3.76
C SER A 54 -24.82 8.73 -2.68
N ASN A 55 -25.03 7.60 -2.01
CA ASN A 55 -26.01 7.41 -0.95
C ASN A 55 -25.37 7.12 0.43
N ALA A 56 -24.04 7.16 0.51
CA ALA A 56 -23.34 6.87 1.76
C ALA A 56 -23.49 8.01 2.77
N LYS A 57 -23.72 7.64 4.03
CA LYS A 57 -23.77 8.57 5.16
C LYS A 57 -22.64 8.27 6.10
N ASP A 58 -22.10 9.32 6.72
CA ASP A 58 -21.18 9.16 7.84
C ASP A 58 -21.92 8.72 9.12
N LYS A 59 -21.16 8.46 10.19
CA LYS A 59 -21.73 8.06 11.49
C LYS A 59 -22.72 9.08 12.08
N ASN A 60 -22.76 10.31 11.59
CA ASN A 60 -23.66 11.39 12.03
C ASN A 60 -24.84 11.58 11.06
N GLY A 61 -24.94 10.76 10.00
CA GLY A 61 -25.97 10.84 8.98
C GLY A 61 -25.71 11.91 7.88
N ALA A 62 -24.54 12.57 7.89
CA ALA A 62 -24.15 13.50 6.84
C ALA A 62 -23.66 12.77 5.58
N ASN A 63 -23.77 13.41 4.41
CA ASN A 63 -23.21 12.84 3.18
C ASN A 63 -21.69 12.68 3.30
N VAL A 64 -21.18 11.55 2.81
CA VAL A 64 -19.72 11.32 2.71
C VAL A 64 -19.16 12.23 1.61
N THR A 65 -18.25 13.11 1.98
CA THR A 65 -17.53 13.98 1.04
C THR A 65 -16.24 13.30 0.58
N TRP A 66 -15.93 13.38 -0.69
CA TRP A 66 -14.71 12.82 -1.25
C TRP A 66 -14.19 13.64 -2.42
N ALA A 67 -12.92 13.42 -2.80
CA ALA A 67 -12.28 14.13 -3.90
C ALA A 67 -11.44 13.18 -4.76
N ILE A 68 -11.20 13.57 -6.01
CA ILE A 68 -10.21 12.97 -6.91
C ILE A 68 -8.94 13.82 -6.91
N ALA A 69 -7.77 13.19 -6.95
CA ALA A 69 -6.51 13.89 -6.91
C ALA A 69 -5.49 13.33 -7.92
N GLY A 70 -4.59 14.19 -8.37
CA GLY A 70 -3.50 13.88 -9.29
C GLY A 70 -2.79 15.14 -9.74
N ARG A 71 -1.78 14.98 -10.60
CA ARG A 71 -0.92 16.09 -11.03
C ARG A 71 -1.42 16.84 -12.27
N ASP A 72 -2.30 16.23 -13.06
CA ASP A 72 -2.75 16.73 -14.36
C ASP A 72 -4.20 17.22 -14.22
N GLU A 73 -4.36 18.54 -14.12
CA GLU A 73 -5.64 19.18 -13.91
C GLU A 73 -6.60 18.97 -15.08
N GLU A 74 -6.11 18.97 -16.32
CA GLU A 74 -6.96 18.78 -17.52
C GLU A 74 -7.58 17.39 -17.51
N LYS A 75 -6.78 16.35 -17.24
CA LYS A 75 -7.27 14.97 -17.15
C LYS A 75 -8.22 14.75 -15.96
N LEU A 76 -8.00 15.44 -14.85
CA LEU A 76 -8.90 15.38 -13.71
C LEU A 76 -10.25 16.03 -14.03
N ASN A 77 -10.25 17.16 -14.73
CA ASN A 77 -11.48 17.82 -15.20
C ASN A 77 -12.22 16.94 -16.22
N GLU A 78 -11.50 16.31 -17.14
CA GLU A 78 -12.09 15.36 -18.08
C GLU A 78 -12.72 14.17 -17.34
N LEU A 79 -12.00 13.56 -16.40
CA LEU A 79 -12.55 12.48 -15.59
C LEU A 79 -13.79 12.93 -14.81
N GLN A 80 -13.72 14.08 -14.13
CA GLN A 80 -14.85 14.63 -13.37
C GLN A 80 -16.09 14.80 -14.23
N SER A 81 -15.94 15.27 -15.48
CA SER A 81 -17.07 15.46 -16.42
C SER A 81 -17.75 14.14 -16.82
N ASN A 82 -17.04 13.02 -16.71
CA ASN A 82 -17.52 11.68 -17.02
C ASN A 82 -18.08 10.92 -15.81
N LEU A 83 -17.98 11.49 -14.59
CA LEU A 83 -18.54 10.89 -13.38
C LEU A 83 -20.04 11.21 -13.25
N ALA A 84 -20.79 10.31 -12.64
CA ALA A 84 -22.24 10.47 -12.44
C ALA A 84 -22.61 11.62 -11.49
N SER A 85 -21.66 12.09 -10.66
CA SER A 85 -21.83 13.25 -9.80
C SER A 85 -20.57 14.09 -9.76
N LYS A 86 -20.73 15.40 -9.51
CA LYS A 86 -19.58 16.30 -9.35
C LYS A 86 -18.84 15.98 -8.06
N VAL A 87 -17.53 15.81 -8.15
CA VAL A 87 -16.60 15.59 -7.02
C VAL A 87 -15.54 16.68 -7.03
N ASP A 88 -14.95 16.96 -5.89
CA ASP A 88 -13.88 17.97 -5.82
C ASP A 88 -12.57 17.45 -6.42
N ILE A 89 -11.75 18.36 -6.92
CA ILE A 89 -10.45 18.09 -7.52
C ILE A 89 -9.35 18.67 -6.62
N ILE A 90 -8.31 17.88 -6.37
CA ILE A 90 -7.10 18.31 -5.66
C ILE A 90 -5.89 18.07 -6.56
N ILE A 91 -5.13 19.13 -6.82
CA ILE A 91 -3.87 19.00 -7.56
C ILE A 91 -2.77 18.62 -6.58
N ALA A 92 -2.13 17.46 -6.83
CA ALA A 92 -1.02 16.96 -6.04
C ALA A 92 -0.06 16.13 -6.91
N ASP A 93 1.25 16.30 -6.72
CA ASP A 93 2.31 15.57 -7.42
C ASP A 93 3.21 14.85 -6.41
N SER A 94 3.57 13.60 -6.70
CA SER A 94 4.50 12.80 -5.89
C SER A 94 5.90 13.43 -5.76
N ASN A 95 6.28 14.32 -6.66
CA ASN A 95 7.52 15.07 -6.60
C ASN A 95 7.42 16.41 -5.87
N ASP A 96 6.22 16.79 -5.41
CA ASP A 96 5.97 18.01 -4.65
C ASP A 96 5.41 17.67 -3.26
N ALA A 97 6.31 17.61 -2.27
CA ALA A 97 5.95 17.28 -0.90
C ALA A 97 4.92 18.27 -0.31
N ALA A 98 4.97 19.57 -0.68
CA ALA A 98 4.03 20.56 -0.16
C ALA A 98 2.60 20.31 -0.67
N SER A 99 2.45 19.90 -1.94
CA SER A 99 1.15 19.52 -2.49
C SER A 99 0.57 18.27 -1.84
N LEU A 100 1.42 17.27 -1.55
CA LEU A 100 1.02 16.05 -0.83
C LEU A 100 0.60 16.38 0.61
N ASP A 101 1.35 17.20 1.32
CA ASP A 101 1.00 17.65 2.68
C ASP A 101 -0.33 18.40 2.72
N LYS A 102 -0.57 19.27 1.74
CA LYS A 102 -1.85 19.97 1.61
C LYS A 102 -3.00 19.01 1.37
N MET A 103 -2.82 17.98 0.53
CA MET A 103 -3.82 16.97 0.25
C MET A 103 -4.10 16.09 1.47
N THR A 104 -3.07 15.57 2.13
CA THR A 104 -3.22 14.65 3.27
C THR A 104 -3.88 15.32 4.47
N LYS A 105 -3.59 16.59 4.74
CA LYS A 105 -4.27 17.36 5.79
C LYS A 105 -5.78 17.53 5.57
N GLN A 106 -6.26 17.43 4.35
CA GLN A 106 -7.68 17.58 4.01
C GLN A 106 -8.45 16.25 4.01
N ALA A 107 -7.77 15.11 4.06
CA ALA A 107 -8.37 13.79 3.92
C ALA A 107 -8.33 12.99 5.23
N GLN A 108 -9.37 12.23 5.52
CA GLN A 108 -9.32 11.19 6.56
C GLN A 108 -8.57 9.96 6.04
N VAL A 109 -8.84 9.56 4.78
CA VAL A 109 -8.23 8.41 4.12
C VAL A 109 -7.77 8.80 2.73
N ILE A 110 -6.55 8.41 2.35
CA ILE A 110 -6.06 8.45 0.97
C ILE A 110 -6.10 7.04 0.38
N ILE A 111 -6.74 6.90 -0.78
CA ILE A 111 -6.61 5.72 -1.65
C ILE A 111 -5.60 6.06 -2.74
N SER A 112 -4.45 5.39 -2.76
CA SER A 112 -3.41 5.65 -3.76
C SER A 112 -3.39 4.60 -4.86
N THR A 113 -3.49 5.04 -6.11
CA THR A 113 -3.27 4.22 -7.31
C THR A 113 -2.04 4.64 -8.10
N VAL A 114 -1.14 5.42 -7.47
CA VAL A 114 0.08 5.94 -8.09
C VAL A 114 1.23 4.97 -7.91
N GLY A 115 1.56 4.23 -8.95
CA GLY A 115 2.71 3.32 -9.02
C GLY A 115 3.66 3.66 -10.19
N PRO A 116 4.85 3.06 -10.28
CA PRO A 116 5.49 2.15 -9.32
C PRO A 116 5.73 2.76 -7.93
N TYR A 117 5.37 2.02 -6.88
CA TYR A 117 5.40 2.55 -5.52
C TYR A 117 6.82 2.77 -4.98
N LEU A 118 7.79 1.91 -5.36
CA LEU A 118 9.21 2.11 -5.06
C LEU A 118 9.74 3.46 -5.58
N LYS A 119 9.16 4.00 -6.67
CA LYS A 119 9.59 5.28 -7.26
C LYS A 119 8.83 6.48 -6.72
N TYR A 120 7.54 6.32 -6.45
CA TYR A 120 6.64 7.46 -6.19
C TYR A 120 5.86 7.40 -4.89
N GLY A 121 5.88 6.26 -4.16
CA GLY A 121 5.00 6.03 -3.02
C GLY A 121 5.50 6.65 -1.71
N GLU A 122 6.83 6.71 -1.49
CA GLU A 122 7.42 7.12 -0.22
C GLU A 122 6.99 8.53 0.24
N PRO A 123 6.99 9.59 -0.61
CA PRO A 123 6.62 10.93 -0.16
C PRO A 123 5.19 11.01 0.38
N LEU A 124 4.27 10.27 -0.23
CA LEU A 124 2.87 10.24 0.20
C LEU A 124 2.70 9.48 1.52
N ILE A 125 3.33 8.31 1.69
CA ILE A 125 3.30 7.56 2.96
C ILE A 125 3.89 8.40 4.09
N LYS A 126 5.02 9.06 3.86
CA LYS A 126 5.63 10.01 4.82
C LYS A 126 4.64 11.08 5.23
N SER A 127 3.96 11.71 4.27
CA SER A 127 2.98 12.75 4.54
C SER A 127 1.79 12.21 5.34
N CYS A 128 1.23 11.06 4.96
CA CYS A 128 0.14 10.42 5.70
C CYS A 128 0.54 10.07 7.14
N ALA A 129 1.71 9.44 7.32
CA ALA A 129 2.24 9.08 8.63
C ALA A 129 2.43 10.29 9.54
N ASN A 130 2.91 11.41 9.02
CA ASN A 130 3.15 12.61 9.81
C ASN A 130 1.86 13.39 10.16
N HIS A 131 0.83 13.31 9.31
CA HIS A 131 -0.40 14.08 9.50
C HIS A 131 -1.56 13.27 10.09
N GLY A 132 -1.35 12.01 10.48
CA GLY A 132 -2.41 11.14 11.01
C GLY A 132 -3.50 10.86 9.99
N THR A 133 -3.14 10.77 8.70
CA THR A 133 -4.05 10.44 7.61
C THR A 133 -3.95 8.95 7.30
N ASP A 134 -5.06 8.26 7.27
CA ASP A 134 -5.08 6.86 6.88
C ASP A 134 -4.70 6.71 5.40
N TYR A 135 -4.03 5.62 5.08
CA TYR A 135 -3.54 5.34 3.73
C TYR A 135 -3.85 3.91 3.33
N VAL A 136 -4.35 3.73 2.12
CA VAL A 136 -4.48 2.43 1.48
C VAL A 136 -3.98 2.48 0.03
N ASP A 137 -3.42 1.36 -0.45
CA ASP A 137 -2.96 1.21 -1.83
C ASP A 137 -3.25 -0.20 -2.37
N LEU A 138 -2.78 -0.46 -3.58
CA LEU A 138 -2.85 -1.76 -4.23
C LEU A 138 -1.45 -2.27 -4.65
N THR A 139 -0.41 -1.92 -3.90
CA THR A 139 0.96 -2.32 -4.23
C THR A 139 1.17 -3.83 -4.15
N GLY A 140 1.92 -4.37 -5.11
CA GLY A 140 2.49 -5.72 -5.06
C GLY A 140 3.99 -5.73 -4.75
N GLU A 141 4.55 -4.61 -4.29
CA GLU A 141 5.99 -4.38 -4.14
C GLU A 141 6.41 -4.61 -2.68
N ALA A 142 6.67 -5.88 -2.28
CA ALA A 142 6.97 -6.25 -0.89
C ALA A 142 8.18 -5.49 -0.30
N ILE A 143 9.18 -5.16 -1.12
CA ILE A 143 10.35 -4.37 -0.70
C ILE A 143 9.90 -2.96 -0.30
N PHE A 144 9.05 -2.33 -1.12
CA PHE A 144 8.49 -1.02 -0.80
C PHE A 144 7.75 -1.04 0.53
N ILE A 145 6.87 -2.03 0.75
CA ILE A 145 6.13 -2.16 2.02
C ILE A 145 7.10 -2.24 3.20
N LYS A 146 8.14 -3.09 3.11
CA LYS A 146 9.14 -3.25 4.17
C LYS A 146 9.87 -1.95 4.45
N ASP A 147 10.35 -1.26 3.40
CA ASP A 147 11.05 0.02 3.53
C ASP A 147 10.18 1.08 4.21
N MET A 148 8.88 1.14 3.84
CA MET A 148 7.95 2.10 4.44
C MET A 148 7.63 1.78 5.90
N MET A 149 7.47 0.50 6.23
CA MET A 149 7.32 0.07 7.62
C MET A 149 8.53 0.48 8.46
N ASP A 150 9.75 0.17 7.99
CA ASP A 150 10.98 0.46 8.73
C ASP A 150 11.19 1.98 8.94
N LYS A 151 10.78 2.81 7.96
CA LYS A 151 10.99 4.25 8.03
C LYS A 151 9.89 5.01 8.78
N TYR A 152 8.63 4.59 8.66
CA TYR A 152 7.50 5.43 9.04
C TYR A 152 6.53 4.81 10.06
N GLN A 153 6.75 3.58 10.52
CA GLN A 153 5.87 2.93 11.49
C GLN A 153 5.74 3.71 12.80
N ASP A 154 6.85 4.25 13.32
CA ASP A 154 6.82 5.02 14.57
C ASP A 154 6.09 6.35 14.40
N ALA A 155 6.30 7.06 13.29
CA ALA A 155 5.57 8.28 12.97
C ALA A 155 4.06 8.01 12.83
N ALA A 156 3.68 6.93 12.14
CA ALA A 156 2.29 6.52 11.99
C ALA A 156 1.64 6.17 13.34
N LYS A 157 2.34 5.43 14.21
CA LYS A 157 1.87 5.14 15.57
C LYS A 157 1.67 6.41 16.40
N GLN A 158 2.61 7.35 16.31
CA GLN A 158 2.56 8.61 17.05
C GLN A 158 1.41 9.51 16.59
N SER A 159 1.15 9.58 15.29
CA SER A 159 0.08 10.41 14.71
C SER A 159 -1.30 9.73 14.73
N GLY A 160 -1.35 8.40 14.92
CA GLY A 160 -2.54 7.59 14.81
C GLY A 160 -2.93 7.20 13.39
N ALA A 161 -2.07 7.46 12.38
CA ALA A 161 -2.30 7.05 11.00
C ALA A 161 -2.28 5.52 10.85
N ARG A 162 -3.23 4.99 10.09
CA ARG A 162 -3.25 3.58 9.67
C ARG A 162 -2.77 3.47 8.24
N ILE A 163 -1.61 2.83 8.06
CA ILE A 163 -1.00 2.61 6.74
C ILE A 163 -1.21 1.15 6.37
N VAL A 164 -2.08 0.89 5.39
CA VAL A 164 -2.45 -0.46 4.94
C VAL A 164 -2.16 -0.62 3.46
N ASN A 165 -1.15 -1.42 3.15
CA ASN A 165 -0.76 -1.70 1.78
C ASN A 165 -1.53 -2.90 1.20
N SER A 166 -1.48 -3.08 -0.13
CA SER A 166 -2.00 -4.25 -0.84
C SER A 166 -3.51 -4.49 -0.65
N CYS A 167 -4.30 -3.42 -0.57
CA CYS A 167 -5.76 -3.49 -0.41
C CYS A 167 -6.52 -3.76 -1.74
N GLY A 168 -5.82 -4.07 -2.82
CA GLY A 168 -6.41 -4.39 -4.12
C GLY A 168 -6.92 -5.83 -4.21
N PHE A 169 -7.71 -6.10 -5.26
CA PHE A 169 -8.23 -7.43 -5.57
C PHE A 169 -7.13 -8.49 -5.72
N ASP A 170 -5.94 -8.08 -6.13
CA ASP A 170 -4.80 -9.00 -6.32
C ASP A 170 -4.37 -9.69 -5.01
N SER A 171 -4.57 -9.07 -3.84
CA SER A 171 -4.12 -9.58 -2.54
C SER A 171 -5.25 -9.89 -1.57
N ILE A 172 -6.28 -9.05 -1.51
CA ILE A 172 -7.39 -9.17 -0.54
C ILE A 172 -8.05 -10.55 -0.53
N PRO A 173 -8.36 -11.21 -1.68
CA PRO A 173 -8.96 -12.55 -1.65
C PRO A 173 -8.07 -13.61 -1.01
N SER A 174 -6.73 -13.47 -1.13
CA SER A 174 -5.78 -14.40 -0.49
C SER A 174 -5.76 -14.18 1.03
N ASP A 175 -5.63 -12.93 1.46
CA ASP A 175 -5.52 -12.57 2.87
C ASP A 175 -6.81 -12.84 3.65
N LEU A 176 -7.91 -12.24 3.21
CA LEU A 176 -9.21 -12.46 3.86
C LEU A 176 -9.74 -13.88 3.66
N GLY A 177 -9.33 -14.58 2.58
CA GLY A 177 -9.67 -15.97 2.36
C GLY A 177 -9.06 -16.89 3.43
N VAL A 178 -7.80 -16.66 3.79
CA VAL A 178 -7.15 -17.38 4.90
C VAL A 178 -7.81 -17.03 6.23
N TYR A 179 -8.02 -15.76 6.52
CA TYR A 179 -8.71 -15.32 7.74
C TYR A 179 -10.11 -15.98 7.88
N PHE A 180 -10.92 -15.93 6.82
CA PHE A 180 -12.23 -16.57 6.80
C PHE A 180 -12.13 -18.09 7.04
N THR A 181 -11.17 -18.77 6.39
CA THR A 181 -10.96 -20.21 6.55
C THR A 181 -10.60 -20.55 8.00
N GLN A 182 -9.70 -19.79 8.62
CA GLN A 182 -9.32 -19.98 10.02
C GLN A 182 -10.49 -19.77 10.98
N GLN A 183 -11.30 -18.72 10.76
CA GLN A 183 -12.51 -18.49 11.56
C GLN A 183 -13.50 -19.66 11.43
N GLN A 184 -13.74 -20.15 10.21
CA GLN A 184 -14.64 -21.28 9.98
C GLN A 184 -14.11 -22.59 10.58
N ALA A 185 -12.78 -22.81 10.54
CA ALA A 185 -12.17 -23.97 11.17
C ALA A 185 -12.32 -23.89 12.70
N GLN A 186 -12.02 -22.76 13.30
CA GLN A 186 -12.19 -22.55 14.74
C GLN A 186 -13.65 -22.75 15.19
N GLU A 187 -14.62 -22.23 14.43
CA GLU A 187 -16.05 -22.33 14.76
C GLU A 187 -16.56 -23.78 14.62
N LYS A 188 -16.17 -24.49 13.55
CA LYS A 188 -16.75 -25.81 13.22
C LYS A 188 -15.95 -26.99 13.77
N LEU A 189 -14.65 -26.85 13.95
CA LEU A 189 -13.72 -27.91 14.34
C LEU A 189 -13.10 -27.69 15.72
N GLY A 190 -13.25 -26.49 16.30
CA GLY A 190 -12.64 -26.13 17.58
C GLY A 190 -11.13 -25.84 17.51
N SER A 191 -10.55 -25.81 16.32
CA SER A 191 -9.11 -25.53 16.09
C SER A 191 -8.88 -24.83 14.77
N THR A 192 -7.77 -24.12 14.65
CA THR A 192 -7.29 -23.53 13.39
C THR A 192 -6.63 -24.58 12.50
N CYS A 193 -6.49 -24.29 11.21
CA CYS A 193 -5.75 -25.13 10.27
C CYS A 193 -4.24 -24.84 10.36
N ASP A 194 -3.43 -25.88 10.44
CA ASP A 194 -1.96 -25.77 10.38
C ASP A 194 -1.47 -25.42 8.98
N VAL A 195 -2.20 -25.85 7.95
CA VAL A 195 -1.86 -25.65 6.53
C VAL A 195 -3.10 -25.23 5.76
N ILE A 196 -2.96 -24.17 4.95
CA ILE A 196 -3.98 -23.70 4.03
C ILE A 196 -3.38 -23.58 2.64
N HIS A 197 -3.99 -24.25 1.66
CA HIS A 197 -3.62 -24.13 0.25
C HIS A 197 -4.67 -23.36 -0.53
N MET A 198 -4.29 -22.19 -1.07
CA MET A 198 -5.14 -21.46 -2.01
C MET A 198 -4.80 -21.83 -3.45
N ARG A 199 -5.81 -22.15 -4.25
CA ARG A 199 -5.66 -22.47 -5.68
C ARG A 199 -6.61 -21.64 -6.51
N VAL A 200 -6.07 -20.89 -7.46
CA VAL A 200 -6.86 -20.08 -8.42
C VAL A 200 -7.34 -21.00 -9.52
N LYS A 201 -8.66 -21.26 -9.57
CA LYS A 201 -9.27 -22.16 -10.57
C LYS A 201 -9.31 -21.53 -11.96
N ALA A 202 -9.61 -20.25 -12.04
CA ALA A 202 -9.70 -19.50 -13.28
C ALA A 202 -9.47 -18.02 -13.02
N ALA A 203 -8.81 -17.35 -13.95
CA ALA A 203 -8.66 -15.92 -13.98
C ALA A 203 -8.87 -15.44 -15.42
N LYS A 204 -9.54 -14.30 -15.59
CA LYS A 204 -9.75 -13.66 -16.90
C LYS A 204 -9.32 -12.20 -16.80
N GLY A 205 -8.40 -11.81 -17.65
CA GLY A 205 -7.85 -10.45 -17.69
C GLY A 205 -6.39 -10.47 -18.15
N GLY A 206 -5.76 -9.29 -18.11
CA GLY A 206 -4.35 -9.09 -18.44
C GLY A 206 -3.66 -8.23 -17.40
N LEU A 207 -2.35 -8.04 -17.56
CA LEU A 207 -1.55 -7.14 -16.73
C LEU A 207 -1.80 -5.69 -17.16
N SER A 208 -2.00 -4.79 -16.20
CA SER A 208 -2.04 -3.36 -16.48
C SER A 208 -0.64 -2.81 -16.78
N GLY A 209 -0.56 -1.65 -17.45
CA GLY A 209 0.72 -0.96 -17.65
C GLY A 209 1.44 -0.64 -16.34
N GLY A 210 0.69 -0.33 -15.27
CA GLY A 210 1.24 -0.13 -13.92
C GLY A 210 1.88 -1.39 -13.36
N THR A 211 1.24 -2.55 -13.52
CA THR A 211 1.80 -3.85 -13.08
C THR A 211 3.11 -4.17 -13.78
N ILE A 212 3.19 -3.95 -15.11
CA ILE A 212 4.41 -4.16 -15.89
C ILE A 212 5.52 -3.22 -15.42
N ALA A 213 5.21 -1.95 -15.19
CA ALA A 213 6.18 -0.96 -14.71
C ALA A 213 6.71 -1.29 -13.31
N SER A 214 5.85 -1.73 -12.39
CA SER A 214 6.26 -2.19 -11.05
C SER A 214 7.17 -3.42 -11.12
N MET A 215 6.84 -4.41 -11.96
CA MET A 215 7.71 -5.58 -12.17
C MET A 215 9.10 -5.16 -12.69
N ALA A 216 9.17 -4.29 -13.70
CA ALA A 216 10.43 -3.78 -14.22
C ALA A 216 11.26 -3.07 -13.13
N THR A 217 10.63 -2.24 -12.31
CA THR A 217 11.29 -1.55 -11.20
C THR A 217 11.85 -2.54 -10.16
N ILE A 218 11.09 -3.57 -9.80
CA ILE A 218 11.57 -4.62 -8.87
C ILE A 218 12.77 -5.35 -9.46
N PHE A 219 12.75 -5.69 -10.76
CA PHE A 219 13.89 -6.35 -11.42
C PHE A 219 15.14 -5.47 -11.44
N GLU A 220 15.00 -4.16 -11.68
CA GLU A 220 16.10 -3.21 -11.60
C GLU A 220 16.72 -3.18 -10.21
N GLU A 221 15.92 -3.01 -9.15
CA GLU A 221 16.36 -2.99 -7.75
C GLU A 221 17.05 -4.30 -7.33
N VAL A 222 16.42 -5.44 -7.61
CA VAL A 222 16.95 -6.77 -7.28
C VAL A 222 18.22 -7.09 -8.09
N GLY A 223 18.32 -6.56 -9.32
CA GLY A 223 19.49 -6.73 -10.18
C GLY A 223 20.72 -6.04 -9.62
N GLN A 224 20.57 -4.88 -9.02
CA GLN A 224 21.67 -4.02 -8.56
C GLN A 224 22.15 -4.35 -7.14
N ASP A 225 21.29 -4.88 -6.25
CA ASP A 225 21.60 -5.10 -4.85
C ASP A 225 21.37 -6.57 -4.40
N LYS A 226 22.44 -7.21 -3.93
CA LYS A 226 22.39 -8.57 -3.36
C LYS A 226 21.54 -8.66 -2.09
N SER A 227 21.44 -7.58 -1.33
CA SER A 227 20.62 -7.55 -0.10
C SER A 227 19.14 -7.60 -0.47
N ARG A 228 18.72 -6.88 -1.52
CA ARG A 228 17.35 -6.91 -2.05
C ARG A 228 16.95 -8.30 -2.53
N ARG A 229 17.89 -9.05 -3.13
CA ARG A 229 17.63 -10.47 -3.52
C ARG A 229 17.29 -11.35 -2.33
N LYS A 230 18.00 -11.19 -1.20
CA LYS A 230 17.69 -11.92 0.03
C LYS A 230 16.33 -11.53 0.59
N GLN A 231 16.00 -10.24 0.57
CA GLN A 231 14.69 -9.74 0.99
C GLN A 231 13.56 -10.35 0.16
N VAL A 232 13.69 -10.33 -1.17
CA VAL A 232 12.68 -10.95 -2.07
C VAL A 232 12.57 -12.46 -1.88
N ALA A 233 13.65 -13.14 -1.50
CA ALA A 233 13.62 -14.58 -1.23
C ALA A 233 12.96 -14.94 0.12
N ASN A 234 12.84 -13.99 1.06
CA ASN A 234 12.27 -14.25 2.39
C ASN A 234 10.73 -14.24 2.35
N PRO A 235 10.04 -15.35 2.63
CA PRO A 235 8.58 -15.38 2.69
C PRO A 235 7.99 -14.59 3.86
N TYR A 236 8.79 -14.34 4.89
CA TYR A 236 8.42 -13.59 6.09
C TYR A 236 8.96 -12.16 6.11
N LEU A 237 9.28 -11.59 4.94
CA LEU A 237 9.87 -10.25 4.82
C LEU A 237 9.08 -9.16 5.57
N LEU A 238 7.77 -9.28 5.64
CA LEU A 238 6.88 -8.30 6.24
C LEU A 238 6.55 -8.56 7.72
N ASN A 239 7.02 -9.68 8.28
CA ASN A 239 6.88 -9.98 9.70
C ASN A 239 7.97 -9.26 10.49
N ASP A 240 7.69 -9.00 11.78
CA ASP A 240 8.74 -8.60 12.70
C ASP A 240 9.68 -9.79 12.96
N ASP A 241 10.98 -9.56 13.05
CA ASP A 241 11.99 -10.63 13.22
C ASP A 241 11.72 -11.53 14.44
N LYS A 242 11.02 -11.00 15.45
CA LYS A 242 10.66 -11.72 16.67
C LYS A 242 9.51 -12.69 16.48
N ASP A 243 8.64 -12.39 15.52
CA ASP A 243 7.38 -13.11 15.30
C ASP A 243 7.42 -13.99 14.03
N ALA A 244 8.52 -13.92 13.28
CA ALA A 244 8.68 -14.71 12.06
C ALA A 244 8.81 -16.21 12.39
N PRO A 245 7.85 -17.05 11.97
CA PRO A 245 7.95 -18.49 12.23
C PRO A 245 9.14 -19.09 11.46
N ASN A 246 9.87 -20.01 12.09
CA ASN A 246 10.94 -20.75 11.42
C ASN A 246 10.39 -21.99 10.70
N VAL A 247 9.44 -21.79 9.80
CA VAL A 247 8.79 -22.83 9.03
C VAL A 247 9.07 -22.62 7.55
N ARG A 248 9.55 -23.67 6.88
CA ARG A 248 9.75 -23.63 5.44
C ARG A 248 8.40 -23.56 4.75
N GLN A 249 8.26 -22.58 3.86
CA GLN A 249 7.08 -22.47 3.01
C GLN A 249 7.30 -23.21 1.69
N ASP A 250 6.33 -24.06 1.35
CA ASP A 250 6.30 -24.69 0.03
C ASP A 250 5.88 -23.67 -1.02
N ASN A 251 6.56 -23.70 -2.16
CA ASN A 251 6.29 -22.78 -3.26
C ASN A 251 6.24 -23.55 -4.59
N VAL A 252 5.11 -23.48 -5.26
CA VAL A 252 4.95 -24.02 -6.62
C VAL A 252 5.73 -23.13 -7.58
N SER A 253 6.98 -23.53 -7.90
CA SER A 253 7.89 -22.78 -8.78
C SER A 253 7.90 -23.30 -10.23
N LYS A 254 7.33 -24.47 -10.48
CA LYS A 254 7.20 -25.14 -11.78
C LYS A 254 5.87 -25.88 -11.85
N PRO A 255 5.38 -26.24 -13.05
CA PRO A 255 4.21 -27.11 -13.15
C PRO A 255 4.42 -28.41 -12.40
N GLU A 256 3.46 -28.80 -11.58
CA GLU A 256 3.45 -30.04 -10.80
C GLU A 256 2.05 -30.65 -10.77
N TYR A 257 1.96 -31.99 -10.60
CA TYR A 257 0.69 -32.65 -10.52
C TYR A 257 0.24 -32.79 -9.07
N ASP A 258 -0.97 -32.31 -8.79
CA ASP A 258 -1.63 -32.44 -7.50
C ASP A 258 -2.42 -33.75 -7.44
N ASP A 259 -1.88 -34.73 -6.74
CA ASP A 259 -2.49 -36.06 -6.62
C ASP A 259 -3.80 -36.07 -5.84
N GLU A 260 -3.97 -35.14 -4.90
CA GLU A 260 -5.18 -35.04 -4.10
C GLU A 260 -6.36 -34.56 -4.96
N HIS A 261 -6.15 -33.52 -5.77
CA HIS A 261 -7.21 -32.94 -6.60
C HIS A 261 -7.21 -33.44 -8.05
N LYS A 262 -6.26 -34.34 -8.40
CA LYS A 262 -6.11 -34.92 -9.75
C LYS A 262 -6.01 -33.88 -10.85
N ARG A 263 -5.15 -32.85 -10.68
CA ARG A 263 -4.96 -31.72 -11.62
C ARG A 263 -3.51 -31.26 -11.65
N TRP A 264 -3.16 -30.64 -12.75
CA TRP A 264 -1.91 -29.87 -12.85
C TRP A 264 -2.04 -28.50 -12.18
N LEU A 265 -1.06 -28.16 -11.38
CA LEU A 265 -0.85 -26.83 -10.82
C LEU A 265 0.24 -26.10 -11.62
N ALA A 266 0.13 -24.79 -11.70
CA ALA A 266 1.15 -23.90 -12.26
C ALA A 266 1.46 -22.78 -11.26
N PRO A 267 2.67 -22.21 -11.33
CA PRO A 267 3.00 -21.05 -10.49
C PRO A 267 1.99 -19.93 -10.69
N PHE A 268 1.54 -19.33 -9.59
CA PHE A 268 0.67 -18.16 -9.61
C PHE A 268 1.51 -16.91 -9.41
N VAL A 269 1.43 -15.95 -10.36
CA VAL A 269 2.28 -14.76 -10.39
C VAL A 269 2.20 -13.93 -9.10
N MET A 270 1.01 -13.85 -8.47
CA MET A 270 0.80 -13.09 -7.24
C MET A 270 1.15 -13.88 -5.96
N ALA A 271 1.51 -15.15 -6.05
CA ALA A 271 1.82 -15.96 -4.86
C ALA A 271 2.97 -15.35 -4.04
N SER A 272 3.96 -14.78 -4.72
CA SER A 272 5.14 -14.20 -4.07
C SER A 272 4.81 -13.05 -3.14
N ILE A 273 3.88 -12.17 -3.50
CA ILE A 273 3.44 -11.07 -2.63
C ILE A 273 2.34 -11.54 -1.66
N ASN A 274 1.36 -12.29 -2.14
CA ASN A 274 0.21 -12.69 -1.33
C ASN A 274 0.59 -13.55 -0.13
N THR A 275 1.56 -14.47 -0.30
CA THR A 275 2.10 -15.26 0.81
C THR A 275 2.65 -14.35 1.92
N ARG A 276 3.37 -13.28 1.58
CA ARG A 276 3.93 -12.33 2.56
C ARG A 276 2.86 -11.54 3.27
N ILE A 277 1.82 -11.10 2.54
CA ILE A 277 0.68 -10.39 3.14
C ILE A 277 -0.04 -11.30 4.13
N VAL A 278 -0.36 -12.53 3.73
CA VAL A 278 -1.00 -13.53 4.61
C VAL A 278 -0.16 -13.78 5.86
N HIS A 279 1.16 -13.98 5.72
CA HIS A 279 2.05 -14.17 6.88
C HIS A 279 2.14 -12.94 7.78
N ARG A 280 1.98 -11.74 7.24
CA ARG A 280 1.91 -10.50 8.01
C ARG A 280 0.62 -10.38 8.82
N SER A 281 -0.50 -10.83 8.25
CA SER A 281 -1.84 -10.73 8.85
C SER A 281 -2.11 -11.82 9.90
N ASN A 282 -1.44 -12.98 9.78
CA ASN A 282 -1.48 -14.05 10.76
C ASN A 282 -0.60 -13.73 11.97
#